data_9a5623d4493b45928aed38e6b582f330
#
_entry.id   9a5623d4493b45928aed38e6b582f330
#
_cell.length_a   1.000
_cell.length_b   1.000
_cell.length_c   1.000
_cell.angle_alpha   90.00
_cell.angle_beta   90.00
_cell.angle_gamma   90.00
#
_symmetry.space_group_name_H-M   'P 1'
#
loop_
_entity.id
_entity.type
_entity.pdbx_description
1 polymer ?
#
loop_
_entity_poly.entity_id
_entity_poly.type
_entity_poly.pdbx_seq_one_letter_code
_entity_poly.pdbx_strand_id
1 'polypeptide(L)'
;DAHGDIIGAIEKAVENAKPVEDIDGAKVGLSIIGTPRLGPGKDDKDEAVYSFNVVVTGGLFKDGVIVDSESDIVEIITPNHDGAEDNALTFWPGQSYNNDADADGKVDGVWEMTDDEFVQAVNNFKSKRDLGSAYKMNSGTWTEEMDKFEDFFKGKTVEEIKEFVASSCSDLNGRPLINPSKDEDVEKRSKLTDEQKAELDSISGATMSLNDAHGDLISSIEKAAELAK
;
A
#
# COMPACT_ATOMS: atom_id res chain seq x y z
N ASP A 1 -6.61 19.84 -16.93
CA ASP A 1 -5.98 19.77 -18.25
C ASP A 1 -5.42 18.36 -18.43
N ALA A 2 -5.29 17.90 -19.65
CA ALA A 2 -4.86 16.54 -20.00
C ALA A 2 -3.45 16.14 -19.49
N HIS A 3 -2.71 17.07 -18.91
CA HIS A 3 -1.35 16.86 -18.38
C HIS A 3 -1.32 16.80 -16.83
N GLY A 4 -2.45 16.79 -16.19
CA GLY A 4 -2.60 16.67 -14.75
C GLY A 4 -3.38 17.84 -14.14
N ASP A 5 -4.17 17.55 -13.15
CA ASP A 5 -4.91 18.52 -12.37
C ASP A 5 -4.15 18.89 -11.09
N ILE A 6 -3.20 19.80 -11.25
CA ILE A 6 -2.37 20.26 -10.12
C ILE A 6 -3.22 21.03 -9.11
N ILE A 7 -4.23 21.77 -9.55
CA ILE A 7 -5.10 22.54 -8.65
C ILE A 7 -5.93 21.61 -7.79
N GLY A 8 -6.60 20.63 -8.41
CA GLY A 8 -7.36 19.63 -7.67
C GLY A 8 -6.50 18.81 -6.70
N ALA A 9 -5.26 18.50 -7.07
CA ALA A 9 -4.32 17.85 -6.17
C ALA A 9 -3.97 18.71 -4.96
N ILE A 10 -3.77 20.03 -5.14
CA ILE A 10 -3.52 20.96 -4.03
C ILE A 10 -4.76 21.12 -3.14
N GLU A 11 -5.94 21.25 -3.74
CA GLU A 11 -7.20 21.35 -3.00
C GLU A 11 -7.40 20.09 -2.13
N LYS A 12 -7.22 18.90 -2.68
CA LYS A 12 -7.30 17.64 -1.94
C LYS A 12 -6.25 17.56 -0.83
N ALA A 13 -5.02 18.00 -1.08
CA ALA A 13 -3.98 18.03 -0.06
C ALA A 13 -4.33 18.95 1.11
N VAL A 14 -4.92 20.10 0.83
CA VAL A 14 -5.37 21.06 1.87
C VAL A 14 -6.56 20.50 2.66
N GLU A 15 -7.52 19.86 1.98
CA GLU A 15 -8.67 19.22 2.63
C GLU A 15 -8.26 18.08 3.56
N ASN A 16 -7.24 17.32 3.19
CA ASN A 16 -6.74 16.19 3.97
C ASN A 16 -5.68 16.57 5.01
N ALA A 17 -5.25 17.85 5.04
CA ALA A 17 -4.20 18.30 5.95
C ALA A 17 -4.60 18.10 7.42
N LYS A 18 -3.71 17.47 8.16
CA LYS A 18 -3.84 17.24 9.60
C LYS A 18 -2.84 18.11 10.36
N PRO A 19 -3.18 18.66 11.54
CA PRO A 19 -2.21 19.36 12.35
C PRO A 19 -1.17 18.37 12.90
N VAL A 20 0.10 18.75 12.82
CA VAL A 20 1.21 18.01 13.43
C VAL A 20 1.91 18.93 14.41
N GLU A 21 2.19 18.42 15.60
CA GLU A 21 2.92 19.15 16.65
C GLU A 21 4.43 18.92 16.51
N ASP A 22 5.22 19.76 17.16
CA ASP A 22 6.70 19.65 17.24
C ASP A 22 7.45 19.66 15.89
N ILE A 23 6.90 20.38 14.92
CA ILE A 23 7.48 20.46 13.56
C ILE A 23 8.66 21.41 13.42
N ASP A 24 9.02 22.16 14.49
CA ASP A 24 10.13 23.13 14.42
C ASP A 24 11.44 22.39 14.10
N GLY A 25 12.06 22.79 12.99
CA GLY A 25 13.26 22.15 12.45
C GLY A 25 13.03 20.80 11.74
N ALA A 26 11.78 20.36 11.62
CA ALA A 26 11.48 19.18 10.81
C ALA A 26 11.62 19.48 9.31
N LYS A 27 11.98 18.47 8.56
CA LYS A 27 12.12 18.51 7.11
C LYS A 27 11.05 17.65 6.46
N VAL A 28 10.52 18.11 5.33
CA VAL A 28 9.51 17.38 4.55
C VAL A 28 10.20 16.52 3.51
N GLY A 29 9.85 15.25 3.46
CA GLY A 29 10.22 14.33 2.40
C GLY A 29 8.99 13.78 1.71
N LEU A 30 9.07 13.59 0.40
CA LEU A 30 8.03 12.97 -0.41
C LEU A 30 8.68 11.94 -1.33
N SER A 31 8.16 10.73 -1.33
CA SER A 31 8.55 9.68 -2.26
C SER A 31 7.37 9.19 -3.08
N ILE A 32 7.67 8.74 -4.28
CA ILE A 32 6.77 8.01 -5.16
C ILE A 32 7.59 6.85 -5.72
N ILE A 33 7.19 5.63 -5.41
CA ILE A 33 7.86 4.43 -5.92
C ILE A 33 6.85 3.50 -6.61
N GLY A 34 7.31 2.78 -7.62
CA GLY A 34 6.51 1.79 -8.32
C GLY A 34 7.00 0.37 -8.00
N THR A 35 6.08 -0.52 -7.69
CA THR A 35 6.38 -1.93 -7.41
C THR A 35 5.60 -2.82 -8.37
N PRO A 36 6.27 -3.49 -9.31
CA PRO A 36 5.61 -4.48 -10.17
C PRO A 36 5.31 -5.74 -9.36
N ARG A 37 4.20 -6.39 -9.67
CA ARG A 37 3.76 -7.59 -9.00
C ARG A 37 3.20 -8.59 -10.00
N LEU A 38 3.54 -9.87 -9.81
CA LEU A 38 2.78 -10.99 -10.37
C LEU A 38 1.61 -11.26 -9.41
N GLY A 39 0.44 -10.84 -9.77
CA GLY A 39 -0.72 -11.01 -8.89
C GLY A 39 -1.76 -9.89 -9.01
N PRO A 40 -2.95 -10.18 -8.45
CA PRO A 40 -3.20 -10.90 -7.17
C PRO A 40 -3.14 -12.42 -7.20
N GLY A 41 -2.47 -13.03 -8.10
CA GLY A 41 -2.32 -14.47 -8.13
C GLY A 41 -2.32 -15.00 -9.55
N LYS A 42 -2.98 -16.11 -9.75
CA LYS A 42 -3.23 -16.69 -11.06
C LYS A 42 -4.73 -16.69 -11.33
N ASP A 43 -5.08 -16.56 -12.59
CA ASP A 43 -6.45 -16.70 -13.03
C ASP A 43 -6.89 -18.19 -13.03
N ASP A 44 -8.10 -18.47 -13.50
CA ASP A 44 -8.68 -19.80 -13.60
C ASP A 44 -7.95 -20.71 -14.62
N LYS A 45 -7.15 -20.12 -15.51
CA LYS A 45 -6.29 -20.83 -16.48
C LYS A 45 -4.85 -21.02 -15.99
N ASP A 46 -4.57 -20.71 -14.72
CA ASP A 46 -3.22 -20.79 -14.13
C ASP A 46 -2.24 -19.75 -14.72
N GLU A 47 -2.74 -18.73 -15.40
CA GLU A 47 -1.94 -17.63 -15.95
C GLU A 47 -1.73 -16.54 -14.91
N ALA A 48 -0.54 -15.93 -14.93
CA ALA A 48 -0.20 -14.90 -13.95
C ALA A 48 -0.92 -13.58 -14.25
N VAL A 49 -1.62 -13.07 -13.25
CA VAL A 49 -2.15 -11.71 -13.26
C VAL A 49 -1.04 -10.74 -12.89
N TYR A 50 -0.98 -9.62 -13.55
CA TYR A 50 0.00 -8.57 -13.29
C TYR A 50 -0.66 -7.37 -12.65
N SER A 51 0.01 -6.77 -11.69
CA SER A 51 -0.36 -5.47 -11.15
C SER A 51 0.85 -4.55 -11.03
N PHE A 52 0.57 -3.27 -10.97
CA PHE A 52 1.56 -2.24 -10.74
C PHE A 52 1.08 -1.38 -9.58
N ASN A 53 1.85 -1.35 -8.51
CA ASN A 53 1.52 -0.57 -7.34
C ASN A 53 2.35 0.71 -7.32
N VAL A 54 1.71 1.82 -7.10
CA VAL A 54 2.35 3.11 -6.84
C VAL A 54 2.19 3.43 -5.37
N VAL A 55 3.30 3.46 -4.66
CA VAL A 55 3.34 3.85 -3.25
C VAL A 55 3.77 5.31 -3.17
N VAL A 56 2.99 6.09 -2.48
CA VAL A 56 3.28 7.49 -2.19
C VAL A 56 3.46 7.63 -0.68
N THR A 57 4.57 8.20 -0.23
CA THR A 57 4.80 8.48 1.18
C THR A 57 5.24 9.92 1.36
N GLY A 58 4.48 10.67 2.13
CA GLY A 58 4.87 11.95 2.69
C GLY A 58 5.36 11.76 4.12
N GLY A 59 6.41 12.47 4.54
CA GLY A 59 6.92 12.37 5.89
C GLY A 59 7.54 13.66 6.40
N LEU A 60 7.47 13.82 7.70
CA LEU A 60 8.19 14.84 8.46
C LEU A 60 9.32 14.17 9.24
N PHE A 61 10.54 14.64 9.04
CA PHE A 61 11.73 14.05 9.64
C PHE A 61 12.51 15.12 10.42
N LYS A 62 12.93 14.78 11.63
CA LYS A 62 13.74 15.64 12.48
C LYS A 62 14.90 14.83 13.06
N ASP A 63 16.12 15.27 12.81
CA ASP A 63 17.35 14.59 13.28
C ASP A 63 17.41 13.08 12.96
N GLY A 64 16.86 12.68 11.79
CA GLY A 64 16.80 11.29 11.33
C GLY A 64 15.63 10.47 11.88
N VAL A 65 14.80 11.08 12.72
CA VAL A 65 13.62 10.44 13.33
C VAL A 65 12.36 10.83 12.58
N ILE A 66 11.42 9.93 12.43
CA ILE A 66 10.09 10.18 11.85
C ILE A 66 9.26 10.91 12.91
N VAL A 67 8.90 12.16 12.63
CA VAL A 67 7.94 12.92 13.44
C VAL A 67 6.52 12.52 13.11
N ASP A 68 6.24 12.41 11.80
CA ASP A 68 4.98 11.93 11.28
C ASP A 68 5.17 11.43 9.85
N SER A 69 4.31 10.51 9.41
CA SER A 69 4.31 10.04 8.02
C SER A 69 2.92 9.61 7.61
N GLU A 70 2.62 9.74 6.33
CA GLU A 70 1.40 9.23 5.73
C GLU A 70 1.75 8.56 4.41
N SER A 71 1.30 7.32 4.26
CA SER A 71 1.50 6.53 3.05
C SER A 71 0.16 6.17 2.43
N ASP A 72 0.14 6.12 1.11
CA ASP A 72 -1.00 5.63 0.35
C ASP A 72 -0.53 4.80 -0.85
N ILE A 73 -1.39 3.92 -1.33
CA ILE A 73 -1.07 3.04 -2.44
C ILE A 73 -2.19 3.10 -3.47
N VAL A 74 -1.78 3.26 -4.71
CA VAL A 74 -2.63 3.04 -5.87
C VAL A 74 -2.25 1.71 -6.48
N GLU A 75 -3.18 0.76 -6.49
CA GLU A 75 -2.99 -0.55 -7.10
C GLU A 75 -3.67 -0.61 -8.46
N ILE A 76 -2.86 -0.74 -9.51
CA ILE A 76 -3.32 -0.81 -10.89
C ILE A 76 -3.16 -2.24 -11.35
N ILE A 77 -4.29 -2.89 -11.62
CA ILE A 77 -4.30 -4.23 -12.22
C ILE A 77 -4.24 -4.04 -13.72
N THR A 78 -3.25 -4.67 -14.35
CA THR A 78 -3.10 -4.56 -15.80
C THR A 78 -4.23 -5.28 -16.51
N PRO A 79 -4.78 -4.68 -17.57
CA PRO A 79 -5.65 -5.39 -18.50
C PRO A 79 -4.85 -6.51 -19.16
N ASN A 80 -5.45 -7.43 -19.78
CA ASN A 80 -4.83 -8.46 -20.61
C ASN A 80 -4.51 -9.77 -19.94
N HIS A 81 -5.41 -10.29 -19.18
CA HIS A 81 -5.41 -11.72 -18.98
C HIS A 81 -6.83 -12.22 -19.13
N ASP A 82 -6.97 -13.31 -19.82
CA ASP A 82 -8.21 -14.06 -19.86
C ASP A 82 -8.60 -14.46 -18.43
N GLY A 83 -9.86 -14.29 -18.06
CA GLY A 83 -10.35 -14.63 -16.73
C GLY A 83 -10.31 -13.48 -15.73
N ALA A 84 -9.97 -12.25 -16.15
CA ALA A 84 -10.08 -11.06 -15.30
C ALA A 84 -11.55 -10.81 -14.87
N GLU A 85 -12.51 -11.28 -15.65
CA GLU A 85 -13.91 -11.28 -15.32
C GLU A 85 -14.23 -12.07 -14.06
N ASP A 86 -13.41 -13.06 -13.72
CA ASP A 86 -13.78 -14.03 -12.69
C ASP A 86 -13.29 -13.72 -11.33
N ASN A 87 -12.57 -12.66 -11.01
CA ASN A 87 -12.40 -12.44 -9.61
C ASN A 87 -11.13 -11.84 -9.06
N ALA A 88 -10.07 -11.74 -9.80
CA ALA A 88 -8.95 -10.95 -9.35
C ALA A 88 -9.40 -9.53 -9.04
N LEU A 89 -10.44 -9.08 -9.73
CA LEU A 89 -11.02 -7.74 -9.61
C LEU A 89 -12.13 -7.64 -8.57
N THR A 90 -12.82 -8.73 -8.25
CA THR A 90 -13.90 -8.73 -7.25
C THR A 90 -13.39 -8.93 -5.83
N PHE A 91 -12.24 -9.55 -5.65
CA PHE A 91 -11.59 -9.71 -4.35
C PHE A 91 -10.87 -8.46 -3.87
N TRP A 92 -10.35 -7.68 -4.81
CA TRP A 92 -9.61 -6.48 -4.54
C TRP A 92 -10.41 -5.32 -5.13
N PRO A 93 -10.78 -4.32 -4.35
CA PRO A 93 -11.33 -3.09 -4.90
C PRO A 93 -10.25 -2.31 -5.66
N GLY A 94 -9.30 -3.02 -6.24
CA GLY A 94 -8.23 -2.51 -7.08
C GLY A 94 -8.78 -1.91 -8.35
N GLN A 95 -7.97 -1.16 -9.04
CA GLN A 95 -8.35 -0.43 -10.23
C GLN A 95 -7.94 -1.22 -11.46
N SER A 96 -8.88 -1.47 -12.32
CA SER A 96 -8.62 -2.08 -13.64
C SER A 96 -9.01 -1.11 -14.74
N TYR A 97 -8.19 -1.02 -15.76
CA TYR A 97 -8.49 -0.28 -16.97
C TYR A 97 -9.19 -1.13 -18.02
N ASN A 98 -9.33 -2.43 -17.76
CA ASN A 98 -9.93 -3.33 -18.70
C ASN A 98 -11.25 -3.84 -18.12
N ASN A 99 -12.32 -3.39 -18.70
CA ASN A 99 -13.64 -3.94 -18.50
C ASN A 99 -14.01 -4.72 -19.76
N ASP A 100 -14.79 -5.75 -19.62
CA ASP A 100 -15.50 -6.38 -20.70
C ASP A 100 -16.52 -5.36 -21.25
N ALA A 101 -16.05 -4.50 -22.15
CA ALA A 101 -16.86 -3.37 -22.64
C ALA A 101 -17.91 -3.79 -23.64
N ASP A 102 -17.72 -4.91 -24.32
CA ASP A 102 -18.70 -5.46 -25.25
C ASP A 102 -19.62 -6.49 -24.57
N ALA A 103 -19.39 -6.78 -23.29
CA ALA A 103 -20.17 -7.71 -22.47
C ALA A 103 -20.25 -9.13 -23.04
N ASP A 104 -19.20 -9.58 -23.70
CA ASP A 104 -19.11 -10.94 -24.24
C ASP A 104 -18.63 -11.97 -23.20
N GLY A 105 -18.29 -11.52 -21.99
CA GLY A 105 -17.79 -12.34 -20.89
C GLY A 105 -16.31 -12.65 -21.00
N LYS A 106 -15.55 -11.90 -21.78
CA LYS A 106 -14.12 -12.05 -21.93
C LYS A 106 -13.41 -10.71 -21.84
N VAL A 107 -12.20 -10.76 -21.35
CA VAL A 107 -11.24 -9.68 -21.48
C VAL A 107 -10.14 -10.20 -22.41
N ASP A 108 -10.26 -9.92 -23.69
CA ASP A 108 -9.41 -10.56 -24.70
C ASP A 108 -8.12 -9.81 -25.02
N GLY A 109 -7.75 -8.86 -24.16
CA GLY A 109 -6.50 -8.12 -24.29
C GLY A 109 -6.55 -6.95 -25.28
N VAL A 110 -7.71 -6.67 -25.84
CA VAL A 110 -7.98 -5.50 -26.66
C VAL A 110 -8.49 -4.39 -25.75
N TRP A 111 -8.16 -3.15 -26.06
CA TRP A 111 -8.76 -2.02 -25.36
C TRP A 111 -10.23 -1.88 -25.78
N GLU A 112 -11.12 -2.28 -24.89
CA GLU A 112 -12.54 -2.38 -25.16
C GLU A 112 -13.35 -1.18 -24.67
N MET A 113 -12.71 -0.29 -23.93
CA MET A 113 -13.38 0.93 -23.45
C MET A 113 -13.52 1.97 -24.56
N THR A 114 -14.66 2.60 -24.60
CA THR A 114 -14.83 3.87 -25.31
C THR A 114 -14.07 4.99 -24.58
N ASP A 115 -13.82 6.11 -25.27
CA ASP A 115 -13.16 7.27 -24.66
C ASP A 115 -13.89 7.78 -23.40
N ASP A 116 -15.22 7.78 -23.42
CA ASP A 116 -16.04 8.23 -22.29
C ASP A 116 -15.95 7.27 -21.10
N GLU A 117 -15.96 5.97 -21.33
CA GLU A 117 -15.78 4.95 -20.30
C GLU A 117 -14.39 5.00 -19.67
N PHE A 118 -13.37 5.21 -20.49
CA PHE A 118 -11.99 5.43 -19.99
C PHE A 118 -11.92 6.66 -19.08
N VAL A 119 -12.48 7.78 -19.52
CA VAL A 119 -12.49 9.01 -18.72
C VAL A 119 -13.23 8.79 -17.40
N GLN A 120 -14.34 8.06 -17.41
CA GLN A 120 -15.07 7.72 -16.19
C GLN A 120 -14.27 6.79 -15.28
N ALA A 121 -13.61 5.77 -15.83
CA ALA A 121 -12.77 4.87 -15.07
C ALA A 121 -11.61 5.62 -14.38
N VAL A 122 -10.93 6.52 -15.10
CA VAL A 122 -9.87 7.35 -14.54
C VAL A 122 -10.38 8.31 -13.46
N ASN A 123 -11.52 8.96 -13.69
CA ASN A 123 -12.12 9.86 -12.69
C ASN A 123 -12.59 9.14 -11.43
N ASN A 124 -12.93 7.86 -11.54
CA ASN A 124 -13.33 7.02 -10.42
C ASN A 124 -12.15 6.27 -9.77
N PHE A 125 -10.95 6.47 -10.28
CA PHE A 125 -9.76 5.82 -9.78
C PHE A 125 -9.47 6.29 -8.34
N LYS A 126 -9.24 5.34 -7.44
CA LYS A 126 -9.07 5.61 -6.01
C LYS A 126 -7.83 4.94 -5.47
N SER A 127 -7.17 5.61 -4.56
CA SER A 127 -6.14 5.00 -3.74
C SER A 127 -6.74 4.06 -2.68
N LYS A 128 -5.92 3.32 -1.98
CA LYS A 128 -6.39 2.45 -0.90
C LYS A 128 -7.02 3.24 0.24
N ARG A 129 -6.52 4.44 0.55
CA ARG A 129 -7.16 5.32 1.53
C ARG A 129 -8.50 5.85 1.04
N ASP A 130 -8.57 6.29 -0.21
CA ASP A 130 -9.83 6.78 -0.82
C ASP A 130 -10.92 5.69 -0.89
N LEU A 131 -10.54 4.41 -0.98
CA LEU A 131 -11.47 3.29 -0.93
C LEU A 131 -12.07 3.10 0.48
N GLY A 132 -11.34 3.50 1.52
CA GLY A 132 -11.82 3.50 2.90
C GLY A 132 -12.44 2.16 3.31
N SER A 133 -13.70 2.19 3.73
CA SER A 133 -14.43 0.99 4.17
C SER A 133 -14.69 -0.06 3.09
N ALA A 134 -14.49 0.27 1.81
CA ALA A 134 -14.59 -0.69 0.72
C ALA A 134 -13.36 -1.61 0.66
N TYR A 135 -12.19 -1.13 1.10
CA TYR A 135 -10.98 -1.96 1.17
C TYR A 135 -10.86 -2.65 2.53
N LYS A 136 -11.50 -3.81 2.63
CA LYS A 136 -11.53 -4.60 3.87
C LYS A 136 -10.29 -5.49 3.98
N MET A 137 -9.75 -5.55 5.18
CA MET A 137 -8.71 -6.46 5.62
C MET A 137 -9.27 -7.48 6.61
N ASN A 138 -8.43 -8.42 7.06
CA ASN A 138 -8.86 -9.41 8.06
C ASN A 138 -9.24 -8.79 9.41
N SER A 139 -8.69 -7.63 9.72
CA SER A 139 -8.82 -6.97 11.03
C SER A 139 -9.19 -5.50 10.90
N GLY A 140 -10.17 -5.19 10.06
CA GLY A 140 -10.62 -3.81 9.82
C GLY A 140 -10.51 -3.41 8.35
N THR A 141 -10.07 -2.19 8.09
CA THR A 141 -9.80 -1.67 6.76
C THR A 141 -8.29 -1.51 6.53
N TRP A 142 -7.90 -1.36 5.28
CA TRP A 142 -6.50 -1.08 4.95
C TRP A 142 -6.01 0.20 5.63
N THR A 143 -6.84 1.25 5.62
CA THR A 143 -6.53 2.53 6.26
C THR A 143 -6.29 2.37 7.76
N GLU A 144 -7.17 1.65 8.47
CA GLU A 144 -7.01 1.41 9.92
C GLU A 144 -5.75 0.60 10.26
N GLU A 145 -5.36 -0.35 9.42
CA GLU A 145 -4.10 -1.08 9.62
C GLU A 145 -2.89 -0.20 9.32
N MET A 146 -2.97 0.64 8.28
CA MET A 146 -1.90 1.57 7.91
C MET A 146 -1.67 2.63 8.99
N ASP A 147 -2.74 3.21 9.51
CA ASP A 147 -2.67 4.21 10.58
C ASP A 147 -1.93 3.66 11.83
N LYS A 148 -2.12 2.37 12.16
CA LYS A 148 -1.37 1.72 13.24
C LYS A 148 0.13 1.63 12.97
N PHE A 149 0.52 1.35 11.73
CA PHE A 149 1.94 1.34 11.36
C PHE A 149 2.53 2.73 11.39
N GLU A 150 1.83 3.72 10.89
CA GLU A 150 2.29 5.11 10.92
C GLU A 150 2.46 5.62 12.35
N ASP A 151 1.52 5.30 13.25
CA ASP A 151 1.67 5.61 14.67
C ASP A 151 2.86 4.87 15.30
N PHE A 152 3.10 3.62 14.92
CA PHE A 152 4.25 2.85 15.38
C PHE A 152 5.59 3.40 14.86
N PHE A 153 5.60 4.01 13.67
CA PHE A 153 6.81 4.60 13.09
C PHE A 153 7.20 5.93 13.74
N LYS A 154 6.26 6.65 14.36
CA LYS A 154 6.55 7.91 15.06
C LYS A 154 7.59 7.72 16.14
N GLY A 155 8.58 8.58 16.15
CA GLY A 155 9.70 8.54 17.08
C GLY A 155 10.80 7.52 16.74
N LYS A 156 10.66 6.78 15.65
CA LYS A 156 11.66 5.83 15.15
C LYS A 156 12.47 6.41 13.99
N THR A 157 13.68 5.91 13.84
CA THR A 157 14.47 6.08 12.63
C THR A 157 14.06 5.04 11.58
N VAL A 158 14.39 5.29 10.31
CA VAL A 158 14.18 4.31 9.24
C VAL A 158 14.90 2.99 9.53
N GLU A 159 16.10 3.05 10.08
CA GLU A 159 16.87 1.85 10.43
C GLU A 159 16.19 1.01 11.51
N GLU A 160 15.61 1.63 12.54
CA GLU A 160 14.84 0.91 13.56
C GLU A 160 13.61 0.22 12.97
N ILE A 161 12.95 0.85 11.99
CA ILE A 161 11.83 0.22 11.27
C ILE A 161 12.33 -0.97 10.45
N LYS A 162 13.44 -0.83 9.74
CA LYS A 162 14.05 -1.94 8.98
C LYS A 162 14.46 -3.11 9.89
N GLU A 163 14.99 -2.81 11.07
CA GLU A 163 15.33 -3.82 12.08
C GLU A 163 14.07 -4.52 12.60
N PHE A 164 13.00 -3.78 12.85
CA PHE A 164 11.70 -4.36 13.21
C PHE A 164 11.19 -5.30 12.11
N VAL A 165 11.22 -4.89 10.85
CA VAL A 165 10.79 -5.75 9.73
C VAL A 165 11.65 -7.00 9.65
N ALA A 166 12.98 -6.87 9.75
CA ALA A 166 13.90 -8.00 9.68
C ALA A 166 13.69 -9.00 10.83
N SER A 167 13.44 -8.52 12.04
CA SER A 167 13.31 -9.37 13.23
C SER A 167 11.89 -9.88 13.45
N SER A 168 10.88 -9.02 13.27
CA SER A 168 9.51 -9.22 13.79
C SER A 168 8.46 -9.40 12.70
N CYS A 169 8.86 -9.42 11.42
CA CYS A 169 7.98 -9.76 10.31
C CYS A 169 8.36 -11.10 9.67
N SER A 170 7.42 -11.69 8.95
CA SER A 170 7.59 -12.94 8.23
C SER A 170 8.56 -12.76 7.05
N ASP A 171 9.51 -13.66 6.91
CA ASP A 171 10.40 -13.71 5.75
C ASP A 171 9.68 -14.22 4.48
N LEU A 172 8.50 -14.82 4.64
CA LEU A 172 7.71 -15.36 3.54
C LEU A 172 6.86 -14.30 2.85
N ASN A 173 6.36 -13.31 3.60
CA ASN A 173 5.37 -12.36 3.09
C ASN A 173 5.41 -10.97 3.71
N GLY A 174 6.40 -10.66 4.55
CA GLY A 174 6.59 -9.34 5.14
C GLY A 174 5.54 -8.92 6.18
N ARG A 175 4.65 -9.82 6.60
CA ARG A 175 3.61 -9.51 7.60
C ARG A 175 4.16 -9.59 9.02
N PRO A 176 3.74 -8.71 9.93
CA PRO A 176 4.10 -8.81 11.35
C PRO A 176 3.73 -10.17 11.95
N LEU A 177 4.64 -10.72 12.74
CA LEU A 177 4.47 -12.03 13.38
C LEU A 177 3.51 -11.99 14.60
N ILE A 178 2.38 -11.30 14.47
CA ILE A 178 1.39 -11.16 15.56
C ILE A 178 0.76 -12.51 15.89
N ASN A 179 0.21 -13.19 14.87
CA ASN A 179 -0.41 -14.51 15.01
C ASN A 179 0.01 -15.41 13.83
N PRO A 180 1.27 -15.85 13.79
CA PRO A 180 1.77 -16.66 12.70
C PRO A 180 1.15 -18.06 12.71
N SER A 181 0.89 -18.60 11.51
CA SER A 181 0.34 -19.94 11.29
C SER A 181 1.27 -20.88 10.53
N LYS A 182 2.35 -20.35 9.95
CA LYS A 182 3.37 -21.13 9.27
C LYS A 182 4.45 -21.53 10.26
N ASP A 183 4.96 -22.75 10.16
CA ASP A 183 5.94 -23.30 11.12
C ASP A 183 7.20 -22.42 11.24
N GLU A 184 7.71 -21.91 10.12
CA GLU A 184 8.89 -21.04 10.08
C GLU A 184 8.63 -19.70 10.82
N ASP A 185 7.45 -19.11 10.63
CA ASP A 185 7.04 -17.88 11.28
C ASP A 185 6.80 -18.08 12.78
N VAL A 186 6.22 -19.22 13.18
CA VAL A 186 6.06 -19.61 14.58
C VAL A 186 7.43 -19.78 15.24
N GLU A 187 8.36 -20.45 14.58
CA GLU A 187 9.73 -20.60 15.06
C GLU A 187 10.42 -19.25 15.19
N LYS A 188 10.33 -18.37 14.18
CA LYS A 188 10.90 -17.02 14.21
C LYS A 188 10.32 -16.22 15.37
N ARG A 189 9.00 -16.20 15.54
CA ARG A 189 8.33 -15.52 16.67
C ARG A 189 8.82 -16.04 18.03
N SER A 190 9.07 -17.33 18.16
CA SER A 190 9.49 -17.92 19.44
C SER A 190 10.86 -17.41 19.92
N LYS A 191 11.66 -16.88 18.99
CA LYS A 191 13.02 -16.35 19.26
C LYS A 191 13.03 -14.86 19.57
N LEU A 192 11.89 -14.17 19.44
CA LEU A 192 11.79 -12.74 19.72
C LEU A 192 11.99 -12.45 21.20
N THR A 193 12.61 -11.32 21.48
CA THR A 193 12.71 -10.79 22.84
C THR A 193 11.36 -10.31 23.35
N ASP A 194 11.27 -10.03 24.64
CA ASP A 194 10.03 -9.52 25.21
C ASP A 194 9.72 -8.10 24.72
N GLU A 195 10.76 -7.29 24.44
CA GLU A 195 10.62 -5.97 23.83
C GLU A 195 10.05 -6.06 22.41
N GLN A 196 10.57 -6.97 21.58
CA GLN A 196 10.07 -7.19 20.21
C GLN A 196 8.62 -7.70 20.21
N LYS A 197 8.26 -8.56 21.18
CA LYS A 197 6.86 -8.98 21.35
C LYS A 197 5.96 -7.82 21.76
N ALA A 198 6.43 -6.95 22.65
CA ALA A 198 5.69 -5.77 23.05
C ALA A 198 5.48 -4.78 21.87
N GLU A 199 6.46 -4.64 20.97
CA GLU A 199 6.29 -3.88 19.73
C GLU A 199 5.22 -4.49 18.83
N LEU A 200 5.21 -5.81 18.63
CA LEU A 200 4.15 -6.51 17.89
C LEU A 200 2.77 -6.31 18.53
N ASP A 201 2.69 -6.32 19.85
CA ASP A 201 1.43 -6.12 20.57
C ASP A 201 0.90 -4.69 20.40
N SER A 202 1.79 -3.69 20.25
CA SER A 202 1.41 -2.28 20.03
C SER A 202 0.71 -2.05 18.69
N ILE A 203 1.02 -2.87 17.68
CA ILE A 203 0.38 -2.84 16.36
C ILE A 203 -0.65 -3.96 16.17
N SER A 204 -1.20 -4.46 17.27
CA SER A 204 -2.17 -5.57 17.22
C SER A 204 -3.32 -5.29 16.24
N GLY A 205 -3.58 -6.25 15.37
CA GLY A 205 -4.58 -6.14 14.30
C GLY A 205 -4.06 -5.56 12.99
N ALA A 206 -2.83 -5.06 12.92
CA ALA A 206 -2.19 -4.73 11.64
C ALA A 206 -1.56 -6.01 11.07
N THR A 207 -2.15 -6.53 10.01
CA THR A 207 -1.81 -7.85 9.43
C THR A 207 -1.30 -7.76 8.01
N MET A 208 -1.25 -6.56 7.44
CA MET A 208 -0.75 -6.34 6.09
C MET A 208 0.77 -6.44 6.03
N SER A 209 1.28 -6.73 4.84
CA SER A 209 2.72 -6.72 4.56
C SER A 209 3.27 -5.29 4.48
N LEU A 210 4.50 -5.11 4.94
CA LEU A 210 5.20 -3.82 4.91
C LEU A 210 6.17 -3.68 3.73
N ASN A 211 6.61 -4.80 3.15
CA ASN A 211 7.68 -4.80 2.17
C ASN A 211 7.50 -5.86 1.08
N ASP A 212 6.26 -6.18 0.72
CA ASP A 212 5.99 -7.10 -0.36
C ASP A 212 5.60 -6.39 -1.67
N ALA A 213 5.25 -7.18 -2.67
CA ALA A 213 4.87 -6.67 -3.97
C ALA A 213 3.53 -5.92 -4.01
N HIS A 214 2.74 -5.90 -2.92
CA HIS A 214 1.53 -5.07 -2.83
C HIS A 214 1.82 -3.60 -2.56
N GLY A 215 3.05 -3.30 -2.20
CA GLY A 215 3.55 -1.96 -1.96
C GLY A 215 4.68 -2.00 -0.94
N ASP A 216 5.88 -1.65 -1.38
CA ASP A 216 7.05 -1.58 -0.52
C ASP A 216 7.06 -0.27 0.28
N LEU A 217 6.35 -0.28 1.40
CA LEU A 217 6.22 0.87 2.30
C LEU A 217 7.57 1.25 2.90
N ILE A 218 8.42 0.27 3.21
CA ILE A 218 9.71 0.53 3.85
C ILE A 218 10.64 1.27 2.91
N SER A 219 10.77 0.81 1.67
CA SER A 219 11.56 1.53 0.66
C SER A 219 10.99 2.92 0.36
N SER A 220 9.66 3.08 0.42
CA SER A 220 9.02 4.38 0.22
C SER A 220 9.34 5.36 1.34
N ILE A 221 9.27 4.93 2.61
CA ILE A 221 9.63 5.76 3.77
C ILE A 221 11.13 6.10 3.75
N GLU A 222 12.00 5.12 3.46
CA GLU A 222 13.44 5.36 3.32
C GLU A 222 13.72 6.42 2.26
N LYS A 223 13.07 6.30 1.11
CA LYS A 223 13.21 7.28 0.03
C LYS A 223 12.68 8.67 0.41
N ALA A 224 11.58 8.75 1.12
CA ALA A 224 11.07 10.03 1.63
C ALA A 224 12.08 10.67 2.61
N ALA A 225 12.66 9.89 3.53
CA ALA A 225 13.68 10.37 4.46
C ALA A 225 14.94 10.89 3.76
N GLU A 226 15.44 10.18 2.72
CA GLU A 226 16.58 10.65 1.91
C GLU A 226 16.29 11.98 1.20
N LEU A 227 15.06 12.21 0.79
CA LEU A 227 14.63 13.41 0.07
C LEU A 227 14.21 14.56 0.99
N ALA A 228 14.17 14.36 2.31
CA ALA A 228 13.77 15.36 3.28
C ALA A 228 14.73 16.57 3.32
N LYS A 229 14.19 17.78 3.11
CA LYS A 229 14.95 19.03 2.97
C LYS A 229 14.40 20.10 3.93
#